data_d55c0ea9a8e86a3c22f662eef8ca26dd
#
_entry.id   d55c0ea9a8e86a3c22f662eef8ca26dd
#
_cell.length_a   1.000
_cell.length_b   1.000
_cell.length_c   1.000
_cell.angle_alpha   90.00
_cell.angle_beta   90.00
_cell.angle_gamma   90.00
#
_symmetry.space_group_name_H-M   'P 1'
#
loop_
_entity.id
_entity.type
_entity.pdbx_description
1 polymer ?
#
loop_
_entity_poly.entity_id
_entity_poly.type
_entity_poly.pdbx_seq_one_letter_code
_entity_poly.pdbx_strand_id
1 'polypeptide(L)'
;MAKEKITGAEAMMRSLEYQGVKTLFGYPGGSIMPTFDALYHHRNTLNHILVRHEQGAAHAAQGFARVSGEVGVCLVTSGPGATNTITGIADAMIDSTPIVVIAGQVGASFLGTDAFQEVDLVGITQPITKWSYQIRRAEDVAWAVARAFYIAKSGRPGPVVLDFAKNAQVEMVDYEPMKLDFIRSYDPEPNPDKESLQEAAELINNAQRPLVLVGQGVELGNAQDELRAFIEKADMPCGCTLLGLSAIPTSHPLNKGMLGMHGNLGPNVKTNECDVLIAVGMRFDDRVTGKLDTYAKQAKVIHLDIDHSEIDKNVKVDVPVLGNCKYTLAMLTQLIRKNEHSEWIDSFTEYEKTEYEHVISKEIHPVDGALNMGEVVRAVSEASNNEAVLVTDVGQNQMMAARYFKYSKNRSIVNFGWIRNDGIRSSRCYRRYFRSPGSYCMRIYGGWRFADEYSRIGNYHGAKSTGKDYFIEQ
;
A
#
# COMPACT_ATOMS: atom_id res chain seq x y z
N MET A 1 -14.49 25.85 -26.07
CA MET A 1 -13.06 26.15 -26.38
C MET A 1 -12.70 25.42 -27.64
N ALA A 2 -11.91 26.01 -28.55
CA ALA A 2 -11.43 25.28 -29.73
C ALA A 2 -10.55 24.12 -29.27
N LYS A 3 -10.78 22.90 -29.82
CA LYS A 3 -9.93 21.74 -29.54
C LYS A 3 -8.52 22.05 -30.05
N GLU A 4 -7.54 21.86 -29.19
CA GLU A 4 -6.14 22.07 -29.57
C GLU A 4 -5.60 20.78 -30.18
N LYS A 5 -4.96 20.89 -31.34
CA LYS A 5 -4.39 19.76 -32.06
C LYS A 5 -2.95 19.51 -31.58
N ILE A 6 -2.74 18.41 -30.85
CA ILE A 6 -1.46 18.05 -30.24
C ILE A 6 -1.09 16.61 -30.54
N THR A 7 0.17 16.21 -30.26
CA THR A 7 0.58 14.80 -30.38
C THR A 7 -0.01 13.96 -29.26
N GLY A 8 -0.10 12.63 -29.48
CA GLY A 8 -0.53 11.71 -28.42
C GLY A 8 0.41 11.70 -27.22
N ALA A 9 1.71 11.94 -27.42
CA ALA A 9 2.67 12.09 -26.32
C ALA A 9 2.37 13.34 -25.47
N GLU A 10 2.07 14.47 -26.09
CA GLU A 10 1.64 15.68 -25.41
C GLU A 10 0.29 15.49 -24.72
N ALA A 11 -0.67 14.78 -25.36
CA ALA A 11 -1.94 14.41 -24.79
C ALA A 11 -1.78 13.54 -23.52
N MET A 12 -0.80 12.63 -23.52
CA MET A 12 -0.45 11.83 -22.33
C MET A 12 -0.01 12.71 -21.17
N MET A 13 0.93 13.63 -21.40
CA MET A 13 1.42 14.53 -20.35
C MET A 13 0.30 15.41 -19.77
N ARG A 14 -0.48 16.04 -20.62
CA ARG A 14 -1.62 16.87 -20.19
C ARG A 14 -2.70 16.04 -19.45
N SER A 15 -2.92 14.81 -19.89
CA SER A 15 -3.86 13.92 -19.19
C SER A 15 -3.35 13.54 -17.79
N LEU A 16 -2.06 13.28 -17.62
CA LEU A 16 -1.46 13.03 -16.30
C LEU A 16 -1.59 14.26 -15.38
N GLU A 17 -1.29 15.47 -15.91
CA GLU A 17 -1.49 16.72 -15.15
C GLU A 17 -2.96 16.91 -14.74
N TYR A 18 -3.88 16.62 -15.65
CA TYR A 18 -5.32 16.75 -15.38
C TYR A 18 -5.82 15.74 -14.34
N GLN A 19 -5.17 14.55 -14.23
CA GLN A 19 -5.42 13.61 -13.13
C GLN A 19 -4.75 14.03 -11.81
N GLY A 20 -3.99 15.12 -11.80
CA GLY A 20 -3.33 15.66 -10.60
C GLY A 20 -1.94 15.08 -10.34
N VAL A 21 -1.36 14.36 -11.29
CA VAL A 21 0.00 13.82 -11.16
C VAL A 21 1.00 14.98 -11.05
N LYS A 22 1.88 14.88 -10.05
CA LYS A 22 2.99 15.80 -9.84
C LYS A 22 4.34 15.12 -9.94
N THR A 23 4.38 13.83 -9.70
CA THR A 23 5.62 13.04 -9.72
C THR A 23 5.39 11.72 -10.41
N LEU A 24 6.36 11.33 -11.22
CA LEU A 24 6.40 10.02 -11.88
C LEU A 24 7.82 9.45 -11.83
N PHE A 25 7.90 8.13 -11.88
CA PHE A 25 9.15 7.38 -11.80
C PHE A 25 9.37 6.65 -13.12
N GLY A 26 10.58 6.66 -13.68
CA GLY A 26 10.73 6.01 -14.96
C GLY A 26 12.15 5.88 -15.46
N TYR A 27 12.28 5.13 -16.58
CA TYR A 27 13.52 4.94 -17.30
C TYR A 27 13.26 5.04 -18.80
N PRO A 28 13.95 5.92 -19.53
CA PRO A 28 13.73 6.13 -20.95
C PRO A 28 14.25 4.97 -21.81
N GLY A 29 13.69 4.84 -23.01
CA GLY A 29 14.11 3.89 -24.03
C GLY A 29 13.46 4.16 -25.37
N GLY A 30 13.84 3.41 -26.41
CA GLY A 30 13.54 3.72 -27.82
C GLY A 30 12.05 3.83 -28.16
N SER A 31 11.22 2.99 -27.59
CA SER A 31 9.78 2.96 -27.93
C SER A 31 8.94 4.00 -27.17
N ILE A 32 9.53 4.70 -26.18
CA ILE A 32 8.83 5.71 -25.36
C ILE A 32 9.47 7.11 -25.51
N MET A 33 10.46 7.28 -26.41
CA MET A 33 11.16 8.54 -26.61
C MET A 33 10.23 9.73 -26.87
N PRO A 34 9.20 9.66 -27.73
CA PRO A 34 8.34 10.82 -27.97
C PRO A 34 7.64 11.30 -26.70
N THR A 35 7.26 10.36 -25.82
CA THR A 35 6.62 10.67 -24.53
C THR A 35 7.62 11.30 -23.54
N PHE A 36 8.88 10.86 -23.52
CA PHE A 36 9.93 11.51 -22.70
C PHE A 36 10.33 12.89 -23.25
N ASP A 37 10.27 13.09 -24.56
CA ASP A 37 10.47 14.40 -25.15
C ASP A 37 9.36 15.39 -24.74
N ALA A 38 8.11 14.97 -24.83
CA ALA A 38 6.98 15.75 -24.30
C ALA A 38 7.14 16.03 -22.79
N LEU A 39 7.52 15.03 -21.99
CA LEU A 39 7.75 15.18 -20.55
C LEU A 39 8.82 16.26 -20.24
N TYR A 40 9.83 16.40 -21.06
CA TYR A 40 10.83 17.45 -20.89
C TYR A 40 10.22 18.86 -20.92
N HIS A 41 9.20 19.09 -21.74
CA HIS A 41 8.48 20.36 -21.79
C HIS A 41 7.57 20.59 -20.57
N HIS A 42 7.14 19.52 -19.91
CA HIS A 42 6.32 19.54 -18.68
C HIS A 42 7.13 19.46 -17.37
N ARG A 43 8.45 19.58 -17.40
CA ARG A 43 9.34 19.42 -16.22
C ARG A 43 9.09 20.39 -15.06
N ASN A 44 8.35 21.47 -15.30
CA ASN A 44 7.98 22.43 -14.25
C ASN A 44 6.75 22.00 -13.45
N THR A 45 5.91 21.14 -14.00
CA THR A 45 4.66 20.63 -13.43
C THR A 45 4.74 19.15 -13.09
N LEU A 46 5.43 18.35 -13.92
CA LEU A 46 5.66 16.92 -13.73
C LEU A 46 7.12 16.67 -13.34
N ASN A 47 7.33 16.31 -12.08
CA ASN A 47 8.66 15.96 -11.57
C ASN A 47 8.98 14.50 -11.92
N HIS A 48 9.88 14.30 -12.88
CA HIS A 48 10.37 12.97 -13.25
C HIS A 48 11.54 12.54 -12.38
N ILE A 49 11.43 11.39 -11.75
CA ILE A 49 12.51 10.76 -10.99
C ILE A 49 13.08 9.62 -11.82
N LEU A 50 14.28 9.86 -12.36
CA LEU A 50 15.00 8.85 -13.12
C LEU A 50 15.48 7.75 -12.20
N VAL A 51 15.09 6.53 -12.50
CA VAL A 51 15.56 5.30 -11.85
C VAL A 51 16.70 4.67 -12.64
N ARG A 52 17.29 3.58 -12.12
CA ARG A 52 18.34 2.82 -12.82
C ARG A 52 17.90 1.44 -13.24
N HIS A 53 16.69 1.05 -12.86
CA HIS A 53 16.05 -0.20 -13.22
C HIS A 53 14.54 0.00 -13.13
N GLU A 54 13.77 -0.53 -14.06
CA GLU A 54 12.33 -0.29 -14.18
C GLU A 54 11.53 -0.92 -13.03
N GLN A 55 11.99 -2.03 -12.48
CA GLN A 55 11.43 -2.61 -11.27
C GLN A 55 11.46 -1.60 -10.11
N GLY A 56 12.58 -0.86 -9.98
CA GLY A 56 12.71 0.21 -9.00
C GLY A 56 11.74 1.37 -9.24
N ALA A 57 11.34 1.65 -10.49
CA ALA A 57 10.31 2.64 -10.79
C ALA A 57 8.93 2.20 -10.29
N ALA A 58 8.55 0.93 -10.56
CA ALA A 58 7.28 0.39 -10.12
C ALA A 58 7.16 0.38 -8.59
N HIS A 59 8.22 -0.03 -7.86
CA HIS A 59 8.22 0.02 -6.39
C HIS A 59 8.26 1.44 -5.83
N ALA A 60 8.96 2.36 -6.49
CA ALA A 60 8.94 3.75 -6.10
C ALA A 60 7.54 4.38 -6.24
N ALA A 61 6.83 4.03 -7.32
CA ALA A 61 5.44 4.43 -7.52
C ALA A 61 4.52 3.86 -6.43
N GLN A 62 4.72 2.59 -6.04
CA GLN A 62 3.96 2.00 -4.93
C GLN A 62 4.18 2.74 -3.61
N GLY A 63 5.42 2.93 -3.23
CA GLY A 63 5.68 3.60 -1.98
C GLY A 63 5.20 5.04 -1.95
N PHE A 64 5.29 5.74 -3.07
CA PHE A 64 4.66 7.04 -3.24
C PHE A 64 3.15 6.96 -2.96
N ALA A 65 2.47 5.98 -3.56
CA ALA A 65 1.04 5.79 -3.39
C ALA A 65 0.64 5.48 -1.93
N ARG A 66 1.41 4.63 -1.24
CA ARG A 66 1.13 4.24 0.15
C ARG A 66 1.20 5.41 1.11
N VAL A 67 2.20 6.28 0.94
CA VAL A 67 2.40 7.41 1.86
C VAL A 67 1.54 8.61 1.50
N SER A 68 1.44 8.95 0.21
CA SER A 68 0.68 10.12 -0.23
C SER A 68 -0.83 9.90 -0.29
N GLY A 69 -1.27 8.64 -0.47
CA GLY A 69 -2.66 8.32 -0.80
C GLY A 69 -3.04 8.61 -2.26
N GLU A 70 -2.07 9.06 -3.07
CA GLU A 70 -2.27 9.36 -4.49
C GLU A 70 -1.89 8.15 -5.37
N VAL A 71 -2.28 8.17 -6.64
CA VAL A 71 -1.88 7.13 -7.59
C VAL A 71 -0.41 7.29 -7.96
N GLY A 72 0.39 6.24 -7.78
CA GLY A 72 1.76 6.22 -8.24
C GLY A 72 1.87 6.01 -9.76
N VAL A 73 2.77 6.73 -10.43
CA VAL A 73 2.94 6.62 -11.89
C VAL A 73 4.33 6.14 -12.25
N CYS A 74 4.38 5.11 -13.10
CA CYS A 74 5.62 4.54 -13.65
C CYS A 74 5.62 4.70 -15.18
N LEU A 75 6.72 5.21 -15.75
CA LEU A 75 6.88 5.41 -17.21
C LEU A 75 8.14 4.70 -17.69
N VAL A 76 7.97 3.69 -18.58
CA VAL A 76 9.05 2.82 -19.04
C VAL A 76 8.96 2.53 -20.54
N THR A 77 10.00 1.91 -21.10
CA THR A 77 10.00 1.50 -22.52
C THR A 77 9.40 0.11 -22.70
N SER A 78 9.33 -0.35 -23.96
CA SER A 78 8.83 -1.68 -24.37
C SER A 78 9.77 -2.82 -23.99
N GLY A 79 9.34 -4.05 -24.26
CA GLY A 79 10.14 -5.26 -24.11
C GLY A 79 10.71 -5.43 -22.70
N PRO A 80 12.05 -5.48 -22.55
CA PRO A 80 12.67 -5.67 -21.24
C PRO A 80 12.35 -4.54 -20.25
N GLY A 81 12.12 -3.30 -20.70
CA GLY A 81 11.71 -2.22 -19.84
C GLY A 81 10.33 -2.44 -19.22
N ALA A 82 9.39 -2.91 -20.02
CA ALA A 82 8.05 -3.27 -19.55
C ALA A 82 8.07 -4.53 -18.66
N THR A 83 8.75 -5.60 -19.08
CA THR A 83 8.79 -6.87 -18.32
C THR A 83 9.53 -6.74 -16.99
N ASN A 84 10.51 -5.84 -16.87
CA ASN A 84 11.16 -5.53 -15.60
C ASN A 84 10.21 -4.93 -14.54
N THR A 85 9.03 -4.42 -14.93
CA THR A 85 8.03 -3.89 -13.98
C THR A 85 7.11 -4.96 -13.40
N ILE A 86 7.07 -6.18 -13.97
CA ILE A 86 6.09 -7.22 -13.65
C ILE A 86 6.06 -7.57 -12.16
N THR A 87 7.21 -7.78 -11.54
CA THR A 87 7.26 -8.05 -10.10
C THR A 87 6.63 -6.91 -9.28
N GLY A 88 6.94 -5.66 -9.62
CA GLY A 88 6.36 -4.50 -8.93
C GLY A 88 4.86 -4.36 -9.17
N ILE A 89 4.37 -4.70 -10.36
CA ILE A 89 2.93 -4.70 -10.67
C ILE A 89 2.22 -5.79 -9.87
N ALA A 90 2.76 -7.01 -9.83
CA ALA A 90 2.18 -8.12 -9.09
C ALA A 90 2.15 -7.84 -7.56
N ASP A 91 3.20 -7.22 -7.02
CA ASP A 91 3.26 -6.77 -5.64
C ASP A 91 2.21 -5.68 -5.33
N ALA A 92 2.04 -4.71 -6.24
CA ALA A 92 1.00 -3.70 -6.12
C ALA A 92 -0.42 -4.30 -6.13
N MET A 93 -0.65 -5.34 -6.92
CA MET A 93 -1.95 -6.03 -6.99
C MET A 93 -2.26 -6.73 -5.67
N ILE A 94 -1.31 -7.49 -5.14
CA ILE A 94 -1.54 -8.27 -3.93
C ILE A 94 -1.67 -7.39 -2.68
N ASP A 95 -0.96 -6.25 -2.66
CA ASP A 95 -0.98 -5.28 -1.56
C ASP A 95 -1.99 -4.14 -1.79
N SER A 96 -2.86 -4.25 -2.80
CA SER A 96 -3.92 -3.28 -3.08
C SER A 96 -3.40 -1.85 -3.23
N THR A 97 -2.27 -1.65 -3.91
CA THR A 97 -1.62 -0.35 -4.06
C THR A 97 -1.95 0.27 -5.42
N PRO A 98 -2.54 1.48 -5.47
CA PRO A 98 -2.93 2.11 -6.72
C PRO A 98 -1.71 2.64 -7.47
N ILE A 99 -1.35 2.01 -8.59
CA ILE A 99 -0.33 2.49 -9.51
C ILE A 99 -0.82 2.44 -10.95
N VAL A 100 -0.35 3.35 -11.78
CA VAL A 100 -0.51 3.33 -13.24
C VAL A 100 0.87 3.18 -13.87
N VAL A 101 1.08 2.09 -14.58
CA VAL A 101 2.30 1.82 -15.34
C VAL A 101 2.04 2.11 -16.81
N ILE A 102 2.80 3.03 -17.37
CA ILE A 102 2.75 3.41 -18.79
C ILE A 102 4.01 2.85 -19.44
N ALA A 103 3.84 1.88 -20.31
CA ALA A 103 4.95 1.29 -21.04
C ALA A 103 4.87 1.66 -22.52
N GLY A 104 6.00 2.03 -23.12
CA GLY A 104 6.07 2.17 -24.58
C GLY A 104 5.88 0.83 -25.28
N GLN A 105 5.41 0.86 -26.51
CA GLN A 105 5.26 -0.32 -27.36
C GLN A 105 5.75 0.00 -28.79
N VAL A 106 6.01 -1.02 -29.56
CA VAL A 106 6.28 -0.87 -31.00
C VAL A 106 5.11 -0.20 -31.73
N GLY A 107 5.29 0.29 -32.94
CA GLY A 107 4.18 0.85 -33.72
C GLY A 107 3.09 -0.22 -33.97
N ALA A 108 1.83 0.19 -33.99
CA ALA A 108 0.67 -0.71 -34.09
C ALA A 108 0.73 -1.66 -35.32
N SER A 109 1.41 -1.26 -36.41
CA SER A 109 1.62 -2.10 -37.59
C SER A 109 2.62 -3.25 -37.39
N PHE A 110 3.40 -3.22 -36.31
CA PHE A 110 4.40 -4.24 -35.97
C PHE A 110 3.94 -5.18 -34.87
N LEU A 111 2.77 -4.95 -34.28
CA LEU A 111 2.23 -5.80 -33.23
C LEU A 111 1.93 -7.21 -33.76
N GLY A 112 2.44 -8.23 -33.03
CA GLY A 112 2.29 -9.63 -33.40
C GLY A 112 3.25 -10.09 -34.48
N THR A 113 4.33 -9.34 -34.75
CA THR A 113 5.31 -9.68 -35.80
C THR A 113 6.68 -10.08 -35.24
N ASP A 114 6.81 -10.25 -33.91
CA ASP A 114 8.08 -10.47 -33.22
C ASP A 114 9.09 -9.33 -33.45
N ALA A 115 8.58 -8.10 -33.54
CA ALA A 115 9.41 -6.92 -33.75
C ALA A 115 10.40 -6.71 -32.59
N PHE A 116 11.50 -5.98 -32.88
CA PHE A 116 12.53 -5.71 -31.87
C PHE A 116 11.97 -5.08 -30.59
N GLN A 117 12.16 -5.75 -29.46
CA GLN A 117 11.63 -5.39 -28.15
C GLN A 117 10.09 -5.32 -28.06
N GLU A 118 9.38 -6.04 -28.93
CA GLU A 118 7.97 -6.31 -28.74
C GLU A 118 7.75 -7.33 -27.63
N VAL A 119 6.68 -7.18 -26.88
CA VAL A 119 6.16 -8.15 -25.92
C VAL A 119 4.66 -7.95 -25.78
N ASP A 120 3.89 -9.02 -25.65
CA ASP A 120 2.47 -8.94 -25.29
C ASP A 120 2.29 -8.55 -23.82
N LEU A 121 2.47 -7.25 -23.57
CA LEU A 121 2.41 -6.71 -22.22
C LEU A 121 1.01 -6.86 -21.61
N VAL A 122 -0.04 -6.67 -22.39
CA VAL A 122 -1.43 -6.83 -21.93
C VAL A 122 -1.68 -8.27 -21.48
N GLY A 123 -1.28 -9.26 -22.26
CA GLY A 123 -1.41 -10.67 -21.90
C GLY A 123 -0.64 -11.05 -20.64
N ILE A 124 0.60 -10.56 -20.49
CA ILE A 124 1.43 -10.82 -19.31
C ILE A 124 0.84 -10.16 -18.05
N THR A 125 0.28 -8.96 -18.15
CA THR A 125 -0.17 -8.18 -16.98
C THR A 125 -1.63 -8.44 -16.62
N GLN A 126 -2.43 -9.06 -17.46
CA GLN A 126 -3.85 -9.33 -17.22
C GLN A 126 -4.14 -10.00 -15.87
N PRO A 127 -3.42 -11.05 -15.43
CA PRO A 127 -3.68 -11.71 -14.15
C PRO A 127 -3.19 -10.94 -12.91
N ILE A 128 -2.41 -9.90 -13.10
CA ILE A 128 -1.76 -9.15 -12.01
C ILE A 128 -2.15 -7.66 -11.99
N THR A 129 -3.22 -7.28 -12.70
CA THR A 129 -3.72 -5.91 -12.76
C THR A 129 -5.25 -5.87 -12.65
N LYS A 130 -5.78 -4.73 -12.23
CA LYS A 130 -7.22 -4.48 -12.32
C LYS A 130 -7.68 -4.24 -13.75
N TRP A 131 -6.80 -3.69 -14.57
CA TRP A 131 -7.05 -3.42 -15.98
C TRP A 131 -5.74 -3.20 -16.72
N SER A 132 -5.66 -3.73 -17.95
CA SER A 132 -4.58 -3.48 -18.88
C SER A 132 -5.16 -3.07 -20.23
N TYR A 133 -4.57 -2.07 -20.87
CA TYR A 133 -5.06 -1.56 -22.16
C TYR A 133 -3.94 -1.14 -23.08
N GLN A 134 -4.05 -1.52 -24.35
CA GLN A 134 -3.11 -1.14 -25.39
C GLN A 134 -3.65 0.07 -26.18
N ILE A 135 -3.00 1.23 -26.04
CA ILE A 135 -3.32 2.47 -26.73
C ILE A 135 -2.70 2.41 -28.14
N ARG A 136 -3.52 2.22 -29.15
CA ARG A 136 -3.09 2.08 -30.56
C ARG A 136 -3.25 3.36 -31.38
N ARG A 137 -4.02 4.34 -30.90
CA ARG A 137 -4.33 5.60 -31.57
C ARG A 137 -4.25 6.75 -30.56
N ALA A 138 -3.82 7.92 -31.02
CA ALA A 138 -3.71 9.11 -30.15
C ALA A 138 -5.06 9.56 -29.56
N GLU A 139 -6.17 9.32 -30.27
CA GLU A 139 -7.52 9.67 -29.79
C GLU A 139 -7.97 8.92 -28.55
N ASP A 140 -7.38 7.75 -28.27
CA ASP A 140 -7.72 6.94 -27.11
C ASP A 140 -6.98 7.39 -25.83
N VAL A 141 -5.96 8.26 -25.93
CA VAL A 141 -5.05 8.60 -24.81
C VAL A 141 -5.80 9.20 -23.63
N ALA A 142 -6.58 10.26 -23.84
CA ALA A 142 -7.26 10.96 -22.75
C ALA A 142 -8.25 10.05 -22.02
N TRP A 143 -9.00 9.24 -22.78
CA TRP A 143 -9.93 8.26 -22.23
C TRP A 143 -9.22 7.15 -21.47
N ALA A 144 -8.16 6.58 -22.05
CA ALA A 144 -7.41 5.49 -21.41
C ALA A 144 -6.77 5.93 -20.09
N VAL A 145 -6.18 7.12 -20.04
CA VAL A 145 -5.60 7.70 -18.82
C VAL A 145 -6.69 7.94 -17.76
N ALA A 146 -7.80 8.58 -18.13
CA ALA A 146 -8.90 8.83 -17.20
C ALA A 146 -9.45 7.51 -16.62
N ARG A 147 -9.62 6.49 -17.47
CA ARG A 147 -10.09 5.17 -17.05
C ARG A 147 -9.07 4.45 -16.15
N ALA A 148 -7.79 4.53 -16.47
CA ALA A 148 -6.71 3.94 -15.68
C ALA A 148 -6.68 4.49 -14.25
N PHE A 149 -6.76 5.81 -14.10
CA PHE A 149 -6.76 6.45 -12.78
C PHE A 149 -8.02 6.15 -11.98
N TYR A 150 -9.19 6.13 -12.63
CA TYR A 150 -10.44 5.77 -11.97
C TYR A 150 -10.39 4.33 -11.45
N ILE A 151 -10.00 3.36 -12.29
CA ILE A 151 -9.92 1.93 -11.90
C ILE A 151 -8.85 1.70 -10.83
N ALA A 152 -7.69 2.36 -10.93
CA ALA A 152 -6.61 2.17 -9.96
C ALA A 152 -7.01 2.59 -8.54
N LYS A 153 -7.79 3.68 -8.38
CA LYS A 153 -8.19 4.25 -7.07
C LYS A 153 -9.46 3.62 -6.49
N SER A 154 -10.41 3.23 -7.33
CA SER A 154 -11.77 2.89 -6.90
C SER A 154 -11.87 1.46 -6.38
N GLY A 155 -12.79 1.24 -5.44
CA GLY A 155 -12.99 -0.05 -4.78
C GLY A 155 -11.74 -0.50 -4.03
N ARG A 156 -11.42 -1.78 -4.09
CA ARG A 156 -10.10 -2.26 -3.67
C ARG A 156 -9.06 -1.69 -4.64
N PRO A 157 -8.15 -0.80 -4.22
CA PRO A 157 -7.17 -0.20 -5.10
C PRO A 157 -6.22 -1.24 -5.72
N GLY A 158 -5.56 -0.88 -6.82
CA GLY A 158 -4.59 -1.78 -7.44
C GLY A 158 -3.97 -1.23 -8.73
N PRO A 159 -3.05 -1.98 -9.34
CA PRO A 159 -2.31 -1.54 -10.51
C PRO A 159 -3.16 -1.57 -11.80
N VAL A 160 -2.83 -0.64 -12.69
CA VAL A 160 -3.31 -0.58 -14.07
C VAL A 160 -2.12 -0.41 -15.00
N VAL A 161 -2.18 -1.04 -16.18
CA VAL A 161 -1.13 -0.95 -17.19
C VAL A 161 -1.68 -0.35 -18.49
N LEU A 162 -0.98 0.65 -19.01
CA LEU A 162 -1.20 1.24 -20.31
C LEU A 162 -0.02 0.91 -21.22
N ASP A 163 -0.27 0.16 -22.29
CA ASP A 163 0.70 -0.22 -23.30
C ASP A 163 0.59 0.75 -24.48
N PHE A 164 1.54 1.67 -24.64
CA PHE A 164 1.42 2.85 -25.49
C PHE A 164 2.19 2.70 -26.79
N ALA A 165 1.48 2.37 -27.89
CA ALA A 165 2.06 2.16 -29.20
C ALA A 165 2.76 3.42 -29.74
N LYS A 166 3.93 3.26 -30.36
CA LYS A 166 4.80 4.35 -30.83
C LYS A 166 4.13 5.28 -31.85
N ASN A 167 3.31 4.75 -32.76
CA ASN A 167 2.53 5.58 -33.69
C ASN A 167 1.55 6.49 -32.93
N ALA A 168 0.86 5.96 -31.93
CA ALA A 168 -0.08 6.74 -31.13
C ALA A 168 0.59 7.88 -30.34
N GLN A 169 1.88 7.78 -30.03
CA GLN A 169 2.64 8.85 -29.38
C GLN A 169 2.88 10.04 -30.30
N VAL A 170 3.04 9.81 -31.63
CA VAL A 170 3.39 10.88 -32.60
C VAL A 170 2.20 11.34 -33.44
N GLU A 171 1.10 10.59 -33.48
CA GLU A 171 -0.14 10.98 -34.16
C GLU A 171 -0.72 12.26 -33.54
N MET A 172 -1.33 13.09 -34.40
CA MET A 172 -1.99 14.33 -33.97
C MET A 172 -3.44 14.05 -33.60
N VAL A 173 -3.88 14.58 -32.47
CA VAL A 173 -5.24 14.43 -31.93
C VAL A 173 -5.83 15.77 -31.52
N ASP A 174 -7.14 15.92 -31.69
CA ASP A 174 -7.89 17.03 -31.12
C ASP A 174 -8.14 16.72 -29.64
N TYR A 175 -7.25 17.26 -28.78
CA TYR A 175 -7.22 16.92 -27.35
C TYR A 175 -8.33 17.62 -26.56
N GLU A 176 -8.96 16.85 -25.68
CA GLU A 176 -9.87 17.32 -24.67
C GLU A 176 -9.57 16.57 -23.35
N PRO A 177 -9.32 17.28 -22.23
CA PRO A 177 -9.06 16.64 -20.95
C PRO A 177 -10.29 15.85 -20.46
N MET A 178 -10.06 14.67 -19.87
CA MET A 178 -11.12 13.78 -19.41
C MET A 178 -10.89 13.32 -17.97
N LYS A 179 -11.95 13.30 -17.17
CA LYS A 179 -12.06 12.55 -15.92
C LYS A 179 -13.24 11.60 -16.01
N LEU A 180 -13.13 10.48 -15.32
CA LEU A 180 -14.23 9.53 -15.14
C LEU A 180 -14.58 9.46 -13.66
N ASP A 181 -15.85 9.49 -13.37
CA ASP A 181 -16.46 9.25 -12.06
C ASP A 181 -17.37 8.01 -12.07
N PHE A 182 -17.57 7.43 -13.24
CA PHE A 182 -18.43 6.27 -13.45
C PHE A 182 -17.96 5.43 -14.65
N ILE A 183 -18.01 4.11 -14.49
CA ILE A 183 -17.87 3.12 -15.59
C ILE A 183 -19.07 2.18 -15.53
N ARG A 184 -19.80 2.09 -16.64
CA ARG A 184 -20.95 1.19 -16.75
C ARG A 184 -20.58 -0.24 -16.34
N SER A 185 -21.41 -0.87 -15.52
CA SER A 185 -21.22 -2.24 -15.02
C SER A 185 -19.98 -2.45 -14.15
N TYR A 186 -19.45 -1.37 -13.56
CA TYR A 186 -18.41 -1.43 -12.54
C TYR A 186 -18.88 -0.67 -11.31
N ASP A 187 -19.21 -1.41 -10.26
CA ASP A 187 -19.59 -0.87 -8.94
C ASP A 187 -18.46 -1.13 -7.96
N PRO A 188 -17.57 -0.15 -7.78
CA PRO A 188 -16.39 -0.31 -6.92
C PRO A 188 -16.67 -0.14 -5.42
N GLU A 189 -17.78 0.48 -5.04
CA GLU A 189 -18.10 0.79 -3.65
C GLU A 189 -19.51 0.26 -3.32
N PRO A 190 -19.63 -1.03 -2.97
CA PRO A 190 -20.92 -1.59 -2.60
C PRO A 190 -21.51 -0.87 -1.39
N ASN A 191 -22.81 -0.64 -1.42
CA ASN A 191 -23.52 -0.12 -0.26
C ASN A 191 -23.71 -1.24 0.78
N PRO A 192 -23.40 -0.99 2.05
CA PRO A 192 -23.60 -1.99 3.09
C PRO A 192 -25.09 -2.31 3.25
N ASP A 193 -25.40 -3.59 3.36
CA ASP A 193 -26.76 -4.04 3.63
C ASP A 193 -27.19 -3.67 5.06
N LYS A 194 -28.43 -3.22 5.21
CA LYS A 194 -28.95 -2.79 6.51
C LYS A 194 -29.14 -3.93 7.49
N GLU A 195 -29.52 -5.12 7.01
CA GLU A 195 -29.70 -6.30 7.85
C GLU A 195 -28.36 -6.76 8.40
N SER A 196 -27.33 -6.83 7.55
CA SER A 196 -25.97 -7.16 7.96
C SER A 196 -25.41 -6.16 8.99
N LEU A 197 -25.67 -4.87 8.81
CA LEU A 197 -25.27 -3.84 9.79
C LEU A 197 -25.97 -4.01 11.15
N GLN A 198 -27.25 -4.34 11.16
CA GLN A 198 -28.01 -4.57 12.39
C GLN A 198 -27.54 -5.84 13.10
N GLU A 199 -27.36 -6.94 12.35
CA GLU A 199 -26.85 -8.20 12.90
C GLU A 199 -25.45 -8.04 13.49
N ALA A 200 -24.56 -7.34 12.78
CA ALA A 200 -23.22 -7.01 13.29
C ALA A 200 -23.30 -6.18 14.59
N ALA A 201 -24.17 -5.16 14.63
CA ALA A 201 -24.33 -4.32 15.81
C ALA A 201 -24.91 -5.13 17.00
N GLU A 202 -25.83 -6.06 16.77
CA GLU A 202 -26.38 -6.94 17.81
C GLU A 202 -25.31 -7.87 18.39
N LEU A 203 -24.47 -8.49 17.54
CA LEU A 203 -23.36 -9.31 18.00
C LEU A 203 -22.38 -8.50 18.84
N ILE A 204 -22.01 -7.31 18.40
CA ILE A 204 -21.08 -6.42 19.12
C ILE A 204 -21.69 -5.97 20.46
N ASN A 205 -22.97 -5.59 20.47
CA ASN A 205 -23.65 -5.15 21.69
C ASN A 205 -23.78 -6.23 22.78
N ASN A 206 -23.74 -7.50 22.39
CA ASN A 206 -23.85 -8.64 23.30
C ASN A 206 -22.50 -9.32 23.59
N ALA A 207 -21.43 -8.89 22.93
CA ALA A 207 -20.10 -9.45 23.11
C ALA A 207 -19.59 -9.21 24.55
N GLN A 208 -18.91 -10.18 25.10
CA GLN A 208 -18.23 -10.07 26.39
C GLN A 208 -16.72 -9.92 26.20
N ARG A 209 -16.20 -10.45 25.10
CA ARG A 209 -14.77 -10.46 24.76
C ARG A 209 -14.55 -10.10 23.29
N PRO A 210 -15.00 -8.92 22.85
CA PRO A 210 -14.79 -8.50 21.46
C PRO A 210 -13.32 -8.22 21.19
N LEU A 211 -12.86 -8.54 19.97
CA LEU A 211 -11.53 -8.18 19.47
C LEU A 211 -11.62 -7.63 18.04
N VAL A 212 -11.05 -6.44 17.82
CA VAL A 212 -11.01 -5.80 16.51
C VAL A 212 -9.67 -6.09 15.83
N LEU A 213 -9.71 -6.62 14.63
CA LEU A 213 -8.54 -6.81 13.77
C LEU A 213 -8.46 -5.69 12.75
N VAL A 214 -7.40 -4.90 12.83
CA VAL A 214 -7.21 -3.72 11.99
C VAL A 214 -6.31 -4.05 10.81
N GLY A 215 -6.88 -4.02 9.60
CA GLY A 215 -6.15 -4.25 8.35
C GLY A 215 -5.83 -2.98 7.58
N GLN A 216 -5.17 -3.16 6.44
CA GLN A 216 -4.78 -2.06 5.53
C GLN A 216 -5.99 -1.29 4.97
N GLY A 217 -7.16 -1.93 4.87
CA GLY A 217 -8.37 -1.29 4.37
C GLY A 217 -8.77 -0.04 5.14
N VAL A 218 -8.42 0.06 6.42
CA VAL A 218 -8.62 1.28 7.22
C VAL A 218 -7.79 2.44 6.69
N GLU A 219 -6.51 2.19 6.35
CA GLU A 219 -5.63 3.20 5.74
C GLU A 219 -6.06 3.56 4.31
N LEU A 220 -6.41 2.56 3.50
CA LEU A 220 -6.84 2.76 2.13
C LEU A 220 -8.17 3.53 2.05
N GLY A 221 -9.10 3.24 2.96
CA GLY A 221 -10.39 3.92 3.08
C GLY A 221 -10.33 5.28 3.78
N ASN A 222 -9.17 5.70 4.32
CA ASN A 222 -9.03 6.89 5.18
C ASN A 222 -10.05 6.88 6.34
N ALA A 223 -10.15 5.73 7.04
CA ALA A 223 -11.17 5.44 8.05
C ALA A 223 -10.60 5.41 9.49
N GLN A 224 -9.47 6.07 9.73
CA GLN A 224 -8.76 6.01 11.02
C GLN A 224 -9.57 6.67 12.15
N ASP A 225 -10.23 7.79 11.87
CA ASP A 225 -11.06 8.50 12.85
C ASP A 225 -12.33 7.72 13.16
N GLU A 226 -12.95 7.11 12.14
CA GLU A 226 -14.12 6.25 12.28
C GLU A 226 -13.77 4.96 13.05
N LEU A 227 -12.59 4.36 12.79
CA LEU A 227 -12.12 3.22 13.56
C LEU A 227 -11.96 3.58 15.04
N ARG A 228 -11.34 4.71 15.33
CA ARG A 228 -11.10 5.18 16.70
C ARG A 228 -12.43 5.39 17.43
N ALA A 229 -13.34 6.13 16.82
CA ALA A 229 -14.67 6.36 17.39
C ALA A 229 -15.45 5.04 17.62
N PHE A 230 -15.30 4.06 16.72
CA PHE A 230 -15.94 2.76 16.82
C PHE A 230 -15.43 1.94 18.01
N ILE A 231 -14.10 1.79 18.13
CA ILE A 231 -13.51 0.99 19.23
C ILE A 231 -13.66 1.66 20.58
N GLU A 232 -13.54 3.00 20.65
CA GLU A 232 -13.72 3.75 21.90
C GLU A 232 -15.16 3.72 22.41
N LYS A 233 -16.16 3.74 21.51
CA LYS A 233 -17.56 3.72 21.92
C LYS A 233 -17.95 2.44 22.69
N ALA A 234 -17.45 1.30 22.25
CA ALA A 234 -17.75 0.01 22.85
C ALA A 234 -16.57 -0.58 23.64
N ASP A 235 -15.53 0.23 23.91
CA ASP A 235 -14.35 -0.15 24.70
C ASP A 235 -13.73 -1.48 24.23
N MET A 236 -13.46 -1.59 22.92
CA MET A 236 -12.98 -2.81 22.28
C MET A 236 -11.47 -2.78 22.04
N PRO A 237 -10.70 -3.73 22.59
CA PRO A 237 -9.29 -3.85 22.25
C PRO A 237 -9.10 -4.22 20.79
N CYS A 238 -8.01 -3.75 20.18
CA CYS A 238 -7.68 -4.04 18.80
C CYS A 238 -6.24 -4.52 18.63
N GLY A 239 -6.01 -5.30 17.58
CA GLY A 239 -4.69 -5.69 17.09
C GLY A 239 -4.54 -5.37 15.61
N CYS A 240 -3.35 -4.93 15.20
CA CYS A 240 -3.07 -4.54 13.81
C CYS A 240 -2.40 -5.65 13.04
N THR A 241 -2.82 -5.87 11.79
CA THR A 241 -1.99 -6.65 10.84
C THR A 241 -0.75 -5.85 10.46
N LEU A 242 0.25 -6.47 9.85
CA LEU A 242 1.46 -5.77 9.40
C LEU A 242 1.15 -4.54 8.54
N LEU A 243 0.25 -4.66 7.58
CA LEU A 243 -0.18 -3.54 6.72
C LEU A 243 -1.25 -2.65 7.35
N GLY A 244 -1.81 -3.04 8.49
CA GLY A 244 -2.71 -2.23 9.32
C GLY A 244 -1.98 -1.40 10.37
N LEU A 245 -0.67 -1.62 10.56
CA LEU A 245 0.15 -0.76 11.42
C LEU A 245 0.06 0.69 10.94
N SER A 246 0.10 1.64 11.87
CA SER A 246 -0.14 3.07 11.68
C SER A 246 -1.61 3.52 11.53
N ALA A 247 -2.57 2.62 11.28
CA ALA A 247 -3.99 3.01 11.26
C ALA A 247 -4.52 3.50 12.61
N ILE A 248 -3.87 3.08 13.70
CA ILE A 248 -4.11 3.55 15.06
C ILE A 248 -2.76 3.78 15.76
N PRO A 249 -2.58 4.87 16.51
CA PRO A 249 -1.33 5.12 17.21
C PRO A 249 -0.93 3.97 18.16
N THR A 250 0.35 3.64 18.20
CA THR A 250 0.86 2.60 19.13
C THR A 250 0.59 2.95 20.60
N SER A 251 0.47 4.23 20.92
CA SER A 251 0.18 4.72 22.28
C SER A 251 -1.30 4.67 22.67
N HIS A 252 -2.19 4.29 21.73
CA HIS A 252 -3.62 4.21 22.05
C HIS A 252 -3.91 3.08 23.04
N PRO A 253 -4.67 3.30 24.13
CA PRO A 253 -4.85 2.29 25.19
C PRO A 253 -5.52 0.99 24.73
N LEU A 254 -6.38 1.07 23.72
CA LEU A 254 -7.03 -0.11 23.12
C LEU A 254 -6.17 -0.80 22.05
N ASN A 255 -5.04 -0.22 21.63
CA ASN A 255 -4.12 -0.88 20.70
C ASN A 255 -3.23 -1.87 21.45
N LYS A 256 -3.46 -3.16 21.24
CA LYS A 256 -2.72 -4.26 21.89
C LYS A 256 -1.52 -4.78 21.10
N GLY A 257 -1.19 -4.10 19.98
CA GLY A 257 -0.02 -4.39 19.17
C GLY A 257 -0.32 -5.11 17.86
N MET A 258 0.69 -5.78 17.31
CA MET A 258 0.62 -6.45 16.01
C MET A 258 0.14 -7.90 16.14
N LEU A 259 -0.65 -8.34 15.19
CA LEU A 259 -1.13 -9.73 15.02
C LEU A 259 -0.23 -10.53 14.07
N GLY A 260 -0.34 -11.84 14.15
CA GLY A 260 0.23 -12.78 13.20
C GLY A 260 1.61 -13.32 13.61
N MET A 261 2.32 -13.92 12.66
CA MET A 261 3.54 -14.71 12.88
C MET A 261 4.63 -13.96 13.66
N HIS A 262 4.76 -12.65 13.46
CA HIS A 262 5.75 -11.80 14.13
C HIS A 262 5.10 -10.86 15.16
N GLY A 263 3.80 -11.09 15.42
CA GLY A 263 3.00 -10.24 16.29
C GLY A 263 3.29 -10.39 17.76
N ASN A 264 2.60 -9.59 18.54
CA ASN A 264 2.65 -9.62 19.99
C ASN A 264 1.90 -10.84 20.56
N LEU A 265 2.33 -11.30 21.72
CA LEU A 265 1.75 -12.49 22.37
C LEU A 265 0.26 -12.28 22.69
N GLY A 266 -0.07 -11.15 23.35
CA GLY A 266 -1.43 -10.85 23.81
C GLY A 266 -2.48 -10.95 22.69
N PRO A 267 -2.41 -10.14 21.62
CA PRO A 267 -3.42 -10.15 20.56
C PRO A 267 -3.48 -11.51 19.82
N ASN A 268 -2.38 -12.25 19.68
CA ASN A 268 -2.39 -13.57 19.05
C ASN A 268 -3.13 -14.61 19.90
N VAL A 269 -2.92 -14.64 21.21
CA VAL A 269 -3.63 -15.55 22.11
C VAL A 269 -5.10 -15.16 22.19
N LYS A 270 -5.38 -13.86 22.37
CA LYS A 270 -6.73 -13.35 22.55
C LYS A 270 -7.62 -13.50 21.31
N THR A 271 -7.05 -13.62 20.12
CA THR A 271 -7.81 -14.02 18.91
C THR A 271 -8.51 -15.37 19.08
N ASN A 272 -7.90 -16.32 19.82
CA ASN A 272 -8.50 -17.62 20.09
C ASN A 272 -9.28 -17.68 21.42
N GLU A 273 -9.45 -16.57 22.12
CA GLU A 273 -10.24 -16.45 23.35
C GLU A 273 -11.44 -15.51 23.21
N CYS A 274 -11.47 -14.63 22.19
CA CYS A 274 -12.57 -13.71 21.95
C CYS A 274 -13.86 -14.45 21.59
N ASP A 275 -15.01 -13.87 21.90
CA ASP A 275 -16.33 -14.38 21.51
C ASP A 275 -16.85 -13.73 20.21
N VAL A 276 -16.44 -12.49 19.92
CA VAL A 276 -16.72 -11.79 18.67
C VAL A 276 -15.42 -11.24 18.08
N LEU A 277 -15.11 -11.65 16.85
CA LEU A 277 -13.95 -11.22 16.08
C LEU A 277 -14.40 -10.27 14.97
N ILE A 278 -13.96 -9.02 15.02
CA ILE A 278 -14.36 -7.98 14.08
C ILE A 278 -13.17 -7.64 13.18
N ALA A 279 -13.16 -8.18 11.96
CA ALA A 279 -12.12 -7.94 10.99
C ALA A 279 -12.44 -6.72 10.12
N VAL A 280 -11.58 -5.70 10.12
CA VAL A 280 -11.79 -4.45 9.41
C VAL A 280 -10.74 -4.26 8.32
N GLY A 281 -11.14 -4.41 7.06
CA GLY A 281 -10.28 -4.21 5.90
C GLY A 281 -9.04 -5.09 5.89
N MET A 282 -9.19 -6.38 6.21
CA MET A 282 -8.14 -7.38 6.22
C MET A 282 -8.62 -8.69 5.58
N ARG A 283 -7.72 -9.43 4.93
CA ARG A 283 -8.07 -10.59 4.10
C ARG A 283 -7.80 -11.97 4.75
N PHE A 284 -7.54 -12.04 6.04
CA PHE A 284 -7.24 -13.30 6.75
C PHE A 284 -6.15 -14.14 6.06
N ASP A 285 -5.03 -13.52 5.75
CA ASP A 285 -3.90 -14.22 5.14
C ASP A 285 -3.20 -15.19 6.09
N ASP A 286 -2.38 -16.10 5.52
CA ASP A 286 -1.70 -17.16 6.26
C ASP A 286 -0.69 -16.64 7.30
N ARG A 287 -0.20 -15.40 7.17
CA ARG A 287 0.73 -14.79 8.14
C ARG A 287 0.01 -14.33 9.40
N VAL A 288 -1.27 -14.03 9.29
CA VAL A 288 -2.13 -13.67 10.43
C VAL A 288 -2.81 -14.91 11.01
N THR A 289 -3.39 -15.75 10.17
CA THR A 289 -4.22 -16.88 10.63
C THR A 289 -3.40 -18.10 11.06
N GLY A 290 -2.24 -18.32 10.44
CA GLY A 290 -1.52 -19.57 10.61
C GLY A 290 -2.41 -20.77 10.21
N LYS A 291 -2.61 -21.72 11.11
CA LYS A 291 -3.41 -22.94 10.86
C LYS A 291 -4.91 -22.62 10.93
N LEU A 292 -5.57 -22.57 9.78
CA LEU A 292 -7.00 -22.23 9.65
C LEU A 292 -7.94 -23.14 10.46
N ASP A 293 -7.60 -24.42 10.62
CA ASP A 293 -8.43 -25.38 11.36
C ASP A 293 -8.62 -25.03 12.85
N THR A 294 -7.71 -24.24 13.41
CA THR A 294 -7.72 -23.86 14.83
C THR A 294 -7.86 -22.37 15.06
N TYR A 295 -7.94 -21.56 14.00
CA TYR A 295 -8.00 -20.09 14.10
C TYR A 295 -9.41 -19.63 14.47
N ALA A 296 -9.55 -18.95 15.60
CA ALA A 296 -10.75 -18.24 16.07
C ALA A 296 -12.08 -19.06 16.01
N LYS A 297 -12.02 -20.38 16.19
CA LYS A 297 -13.19 -21.28 16.02
C LYS A 297 -14.32 -21.05 17.01
N GLN A 298 -14.02 -20.45 18.16
CA GLN A 298 -14.98 -20.13 19.23
C GLN A 298 -15.71 -18.80 18.97
N ALA A 299 -15.16 -17.92 18.09
CA ALA A 299 -15.67 -16.58 17.86
C ALA A 299 -16.73 -16.53 16.78
N LYS A 300 -17.68 -15.61 16.92
CA LYS A 300 -18.49 -15.10 15.81
C LYS A 300 -17.68 -14.08 15.02
N VAL A 301 -17.59 -14.27 13.70
CA VAL A 301 -16.75 -13.46 12.84
C VAL A 301 -17.58 -12.44 12.07
N ILE A 302 -17.32 -11.16 12.31
CA ILE A 302 -17.84 -10.04 11.52
C ILE A 302 -16.71 -9.57 10.60
N HIS A 303 -16.96 -9.48 9.29
CA HIS A 303 -15.94 -9.07 8.32
C HIS A 303 -16.39 -7.86 7.52
N LEU A 304 -15.75 -6.70 7.79
CA LEU A 304 -15.93 -5.46 7.05
C LEU A 304 -14.89 -5.40 5.93
N ASP A 305 -15.32 -5.53 4.68
CA ASP A 305 -14.44 -5.41 3.52
C ASP A 305 -15.17 -4.77 2.33
N ILE A 306 -14.41 -4.13 1.44
CA ILE A 306 -14.93 -3.56 0.20
C ILE A 306 -15.00 -4.61 -0.92
N ASP A 307 -14.19 -5.67 -0.82
CA ASP A 307 -14.05 -6.71 -1.83
C ASP A 307 -14.83 -7.96 -1.44
N HIS A 308 -15.94 -8.20 -2.13
CA HIS A 308 -16.76 -9.39 -1.91
C HIS A 308 -15.97 -10.71 -2.03
N SER A 309 -14.90 -10.73 -2.84
CA SER A 309 -14.09 -11.94 -3.04
C SER A 309 -13.26 -12.35 -1.83
N GLU A 310 -13.10 -11.47 -0.83
CA GLU A 310 -12.40 -11.79 0.42
C GLU A 310 -13.33 -12.41 1.48
N ILE A 311 -14.67 -12.28 1.31
CA ILE A 311 -15.66 -12.89 2.23
C ILE A 311 -15.66 -14.40 2.06
N ASP A 312 -15.61 -15.13 3.17
CA ASP A 312 -15.58 -16.61 3.25
C ASP A 312 -14.39 -17.28 2.55
N LYS A 313 -13.40 -16.52 2.11
CA LYS A 313 -12.27 -17.04 1.35
C LYS A 313 -11.34 -17.93 2.17
N ASN A 314 -10.92 -17.47 3.34
CA ASN A 314 -10.00 -18.17 4.23
C ASN A 314 -10.65 -18.54 5.58
N VAL A 315 -11.41 -17.63 6.15
CA VAL A 315 -12.13 -17.81 7.41
C VAL A 315 -13.61 -17.67 7.13
N LYS A 316 -14.42 -18.58 7.70
CA LYS A 316 -15.87 -18.48 7.58
C LYS A 316 -16.36 -17.27 8.34
N VAL A 317 -17.20 -16.48 7.69
CA VAL A 317 -17.77 -15.23 8.21
C VAL A 317 -19.20 -15.50 8.66
N ASP A 318 -19.56 -15.07 9.87
CA ASP A 318 -20.94 -15.11 10.34
C ASP A 318 -21.73 -13.93 9.80
N VAL A 319 -21.16 -12.72 9.84
CA VAL A 319 -21.80 -11.50 9.34
C VAL A 319 -20.86 -10.73 8.41
N PRO A 320 -21.09 -10.75 7.08
CA PRO A 320 -20.37 -9.93 6.14
C PRO A 320 -20.94 -8.51 6.10
N VAL A 321 -20.08 -7.48 6.20
CA VAL A 321 -20.45 -6.08 6.04
C VAL A 321 -19.66 -5.52 4.86
N LEU A 322 -20.27 -5.58 3.68
CA LEU A 322 -19.63 -5.08 2.45
C LEU A 322 -19.71 -3.56 2.37
N GLY A 323 -18.59 -2.92 2.02
CA GLY A 323 -18.52 -1.49 1.83
C GLY A 323 -17.19 -0.88 2.24
N ASN A 324 -17.02 0.40 1.92
CA ASN A 324 -15.84 1.15 2.34
C ASN A 324 -15.82 1.28 3.87
N CYS A 325 -14.69 0.93 4.49
CA CYS A 325 -14.50 0.95 5.95
C CYS A 325 -14.93 2.27 6.59
N LYS A 326 -14.71 3.39 5.92
CA LYS A 326 -15.11 4.70 6.42
C LYS A 326 -16.61 4.80 6.69
N TYR A 327 -17.41 4.38 5.73
CA TYR A 327 -18.88 4.46 5.85
C TYR A 327 -19.43 3.35 6.74
N THR A 328 -18.93 2.12 6.61
CA THR A 328 -19.41 0.98 7.40
C THR A 328 -19.12 1.16 8.89
N LEU A 329 -17.93 1.63 9.27
CA LEU A 329 -17.59 1.94 10.65
C LEU A 329 -18.42 3.09 11.21
N ALA A 330 -18.62 4.17 10.44
CA ALA A 330 -19.47 5.27 10.86
C ALA A 330 -20.92 4.83 11.12
N MET A 331 -21.50 3.98 10.25
CA MET A 331 -22.85 3.44 10.40
C MET A 331 -22.94 2.49 11.59
N LEU A 332 -22.00 1.56 11.75
CA LEU A 332 -21.96 0.66 12.91
C LEU A 332 -21.79 1.43 14.21
N THR A 333 -20.98 2.47 14.22
CA THR A 333 -20.80 3.33 15.40
C THR A 333 -22.11 3.97 15.84
N GLN A 334 -23.04 4.26 14.93
CA GLN A 334 -24.37 4.76 15.31
C GLN A 334 -25.25 3.67 15.94
N LEU A 335 -25.14 2.42 15.48
CA LEU A 335 -25.99 1.30 15.88
C LEU A 335 -25.52 0.63 17.17
N ILE A 336 -24.21 0.58 17.43
CA ILE A 336 -23.67 -0.04 18.65
C ILE A 336 -23.95 0.82 19.88
N ARG A 337 -24.04 0.19 21.07
CA ARG A 337 -24.18 0.87 22.35
C ARG A 337 -22.83 1.22 22.92
N LYS A 338 -22.80 2.20 23.83
CA LYS A 338 -21.64 2.38 24.70
C LYS A 338 -21.53 1.15 25.60
N ASN A 339 -20.34 0.58 25.70
CA ASN A 339 -20.06 -0.59 26.50
C ASN A 339 -18.72 -0.42 27.21
N GLU A 340 -18.40 -1.28 28.16
CA GLU A 340 -17.14 -1.35 28.91
C GLU A 340 -16.70 -2.82 28.97
N HIS A 341 -15.42 -3.06 28.65
CA HIS A 341 -14.84 -4.41 28.64
C HIS A 341 -13.54 -4.46 29.47
N SER A 342 -13.53 -3.76 30.63
CA SER A 342 -12.33 -3.56 31.46
C SER A 342 -11.67 -4.89 31.84
N GLU A 343 -12.43 -5.90 32.31
CA GLU A 343 -11.86 -7.22 32.67
C GLU A 343 -11.22 -7.93 31.46
N TRP A 344 -11.84 -7.79 30.27
CA TRP A 344 -11.29 -8.35 29.05
C TRP A 344 -10.01 -7.64 28.63
N ILE A 345 -9.98 -6.32 28.69
CA ILE A 345 -8.80 -5.49 28.37
C ILE A 345 -7.67 -5.77 29.37
N ASP A 346 -7.98 -5.87 30.67
CA ASP A 346 -7.00 -6.17 31.72
C ASP A 346 -6.38 -7.55 31.54
N SER A 347 -7.13 -8.49 30.98
CA SER A 347 -6.62 -9.84 30.71
C SER A 347 -5.48 -9.91 29.68
N PHE A 348 -5.20 -8.83 28.93
CA PHE A 348 -4.03 -8.73 28.06
C PHE A 348 -2.75 -8.45 28.85
N THR A 349 -2.87 -7.83 30.03
CA THR A 349 -1.70 -7.33 30.82
C THR A 349 -0.74 -8.47 31.20
N GLU A 350 -1.24 -9.66 31.52
CA GLU A 350 -0.39 -10.82 31.84
C GLU A 350 0.49 -11.22 30.66
N TYR A 351 -0.10 -11.24 29.45
CA TYR A 351 0.65 -11.57 28.22
C TYR A 351 1.63 -10.46 27.82
N GLU A 352 1.23 -9.20 27.98
CA GLU A 352 2.10 -8.03 27.75
C GLU A 352 3.31 -8.05 28.70
N LYS A 353 3.09 -8.37 29.98
CA LYS A 353 4.16 -8.50 30.98
C LYS A 353 5.08 -9.66 30.67
N THR A 354 4.53 -10.82 30.38
CA THR A 354 5.29 -12.04 30.02
C THR A 354 6.17 -11.78 28.78
N GLU A 355 5.60 -11.17 27.74
CA GLU A 355 6.31 -10.83 26.53
C GLU A 355 7.40 -9.81 26.77
N TYR A 356 7.12 -8.77 27.59
CA TYR A 356 8.10 -7.76 27.94
C TYR A 356 9.31 -8.36 28.68
N GLU A 357 9.08 -9.17 29.71
CA GLU A 357 10.12 -9.77 30.55
C GLU A 357 10.99 -10.78 29.76
N HIS A 358 10.39 -11.59 28.89
CA HIS A 358 11.10 -12.67 28.20
C HIS A 358 11.71 -12.29 26.86
N VAL A 359 11.14 -11.30 26.16
CA VAL A 359 11.51 -10.93 24.79
C VAL A 359 11.86 -9.44 24.68
N ILE A 360 10.89 -8.55 24.92
CA ILE A 360 11.03 -7.14 24.54
C ILE A 360 12.17 -6.45 25.32
N SER A 361 12.25 -6.66 26.65
CA SER A 361 13.28 -6.03 27.49
C SER A 361 14.69 -6.39 27.05
N LYS A 362 14.91 -7.63 26.62
CA LYS A 362 16.21 -8.12 26.16
C LYS A 362 16.63 -7.53 24.82
N GLU A 363 15.65 -7.24 23.97
CA GLU A 363 15.87 -6.67 22.63
C GLU A 363 16.09 -5.16 22.67
N ILE A 364 15.47 -4.44 23.61
CA ILE A 364 15.57 -2.99 23.71
C ILE A 364 16.54 -2.50 24.81
N HIS A 365 16.96 -3.40 25.71
CA HIS A 365 17.93 -3.15 26.78
C HIS A 365 18.92 -4.32 26.90
N PRO A 366 19.81 -4.52 25.90
CA PRO A 366 20.78 -5.60 25.95
C PRO A 366 21.77 -5.42 27.11
N VAL A 367 22.04 -6.51 27.81
CA VAL A 367 22.94 -6.51 28.99
C VAL A 367 24.40 -6.80 28.65
N ASP A 368 24.67 -7.31 27.46
CA ASP A 368 26.00 -7.75 27.02
C ASP A 368 26.80 -6.68 26.26
N GLY A 369 26.26 -5.46 26.14
CA GLY A 369 26.90 -4.34 25.46
C GLY A 369 26.92 -4.44 23.91
N ALA A 370 26.32 -5.49 23.32
CA ALA A 370 26.12 -5.61 21.90
C ALA A 370 24.87 -4.79 21.48
N LEU A 371 24.92 -4.14 20.31
CA LEU A 371 23.77 -3.45 19.77
C LEU A 371 22.75 -4.47 19.22
N ASN A 372 21.52 -4.41 19.73
CA ASN A 372 20.40 -5.17 19.20
C ASN A 372 19.57 -4.34 18.23
N MET A 373 18.99 -5.00 17.22
CA MET A 373 18.19 -4.32 16.22
C MET A 373 16.95 -3.65 16.84
N GLY A 374 16.32 -4.30 17.82
CA GLY A 374 15.17 -3.73 18.55
C GLY A 374 15.51 -2.42 19.25
N GLU A 375 16.67 -2.35 19.92
CA GLU A 375 17.18 -1.13 20.55
C GLU A 375 17.38 -0.01 19.53
N VAL A 376 18.06 -0.29 18.41
CA VAL A 376 18.33 0.72 17.38
C VAL A 376 17.05 1.23 16.74
N VAL A 377 16.12 0.33 16.41
CA VAL A 377 14.80 0.69 15.85
C VAL A 377 14.04 1.60 16.83
N ARG A 378 14.02 1.24 18.10
CA ARG A 378 13.36 2.02 19.15
C ARG A 378 13.99 3.38 19.30
N ALA A 379 15.32 3.47 19.40
CA ALA A 379 16.06 4.72 19.56
C ALA A 379 15.82 5.68 18.38
N VAL A 380 15.81 5.17 17.15
CA VAL A 380 15.53 6.00 15.96
C VAL A 380 14.07 6.43 15.92
N SER A 381 13.13 5.55 16.29
CA SER A 381 11.71 5.93 16.40
C SER A 381 11.53 7.10 17.38
N GLU A 382 12.11 7.00 18.57
CA GLU A 382 12.04 8.04 19.61
C GLU A 382 12.76 9.32 19.18
N ALA A 383 13.95 9.23 18.58
CA ALA A 383 14.69 10.38 18.06
C ALA A 383 13.95 11.16 16.98
N SER A 384 13.03 10.49 16.26
CA SER A 384 12.13 11.11 15.28
C SER A 384 10.79 11.56 15.88
N ASN A 385 10.63 11.55 17.21
CA ASN A 385 9.36 11.76 17.92
C ASN A 385 8.24 10.79 17.47
N ASN A 386 8.62 9.59 17.01
CA ASN A 386 7.73 8.58 16.44
C ASN A 386 6.96 9.08 15.19
N GLU A 387 7.48 10.08 14.51
CA GLU A 387 6.84 10.70 13.33
C GLU A 387 7.47 10.28 11.99
N ALA A 388 8.56 9.48 12.03
CA ALA A 388 9.21 9.02 10.81
C ALA A 388 8.33 8.04 10.04
N VAL A 389 8.53 8.00 8.73
CA VAL A 389 8.01 6.92 7.89
C VAL A 389 9.00 5.76 7.91
N LEU A 390 8.53 4.62 8.38
CA LEU A 390 9.28 3.38 8.37
C LEU A 390 9.23 2.73 6.98
N VAL A 391 10.39 2.46 6.40
CA VAL A 391 10.51 1.72 5.13
C VAL A 391 11.36 0.48 5.37
N THR A 392 10.82 -0.69 5.07
CA THR A 392 11.51 -1.96 5.29
C THR A 392 11.64 -2.75 3.99
N ASP A 393 12.71 -3.53 3.92
CA ASP A 393 12.84 -4.68 3.04
C ASP A 393 12.22 -5.92 3.73
N VAL A 394 12.22 -7.08 3.08
CA VAL A 394 11.70 -8.33 3.63
C VAL A 394 12.80 -9.07 4.41
N GLY A 395 12.44 -9.62 5.57
CA GLY A 395 13.34 -10.40 6.40
C GLY A 395 13.24 -10.06 7.89
N GLN A 396 14.28 -10.41 8.66
CA GLN A 396 14.33 -10.10 10.08
C GLN A 396 14.23 -8.60 10.36
N ASN A 397 14.86 -7.78 9.52
CA ASN A 397 14.76 -6.33 9.57
C ASN A 397 13.31 -5.82 9.56
N GLN A 398 12.45 -6.39 8.71
CA GLN A 398 11.04 -6.06 8.68
C GLN A 398 10.32 -6.45 9.98
N MET A 399 10.59 -7.67 10.45
CA MET A 399 9.97 -8.22 11.65
C MET A 399 10.31 -7.36 12.88
N MET A 400 11.59 -7.04 13.05
CA MET A 400 12.06 -6.22 14.17
C MET A 400 11.59 -4.77 14.04
N ALA A 401 11.61 -4.21 12.83
CA ALA A 401 11.13 -2.87 12.58
C ALA A 401 9.64 -2.72 12.89
N ALA A 402 8.80 -3.61 12.37
CA ALA A 402 7.35 -3.59 12.59
C ALA A 402 7.01 -3.69 14.09
N ARG A 403 7.79 -4.47 14.86
CA ARG A 403 7.54 -4.73 16.28
C ARG A 403 8.01 -3.60 17.21
N TYR A 404 9.16 -2.98 16.92
CA TYR A 404 9.80 -2.04 17.86
C TYR A 404 9.65 -0.57 17.47
N PHE A 405 9.27 -0.28 16.22
CA PHE A 405 8.92 1.08 15.81
C PHE A 405 7.58 1.51 16.42
N LYS A 406 7.48 2.77 16.84
CA LYS A 406 6.23 3.35 17.34
C LYS A 406 5.59 4.21 16.26
N TYR A 407 4.31 4.02 16.05
CA TYR A 407 3.52 4.74 15.06
C TYR A 407 2.68 5.81 15.74
N SER A 408 2.86 7.07 15.37
CA SER A 408 2.06 8.21 15.83
C SER A 408 1.26 8.87 14.72
N LYS A 409 1.63 8.59 13.46
CA LYS A 409 1.00 9.14 12.25
C LYS A 409 0.48 8.03 11.36
N ASN A 410 -0.63 8.32 10.67
CA ASN A 410 -1.17 7.46 9.64
C ASN A 410 -0.22 7.35 8.44
N ARG A 411 -0.29 6.27 7.68
CA ARG A 411 0.52 6.02 6.48
C ARG A 411 2.03 6.12 6.71
N SER A 412 2.47 5.76 7.91
CA SER A 412 3.88 5.85 8.32
C SER A 412 4.66 4.54 8.19
N ILE A 413 4.08 3.52 7.55
CA ILE A 413 4.78 2.28 7.20
C ILE A 413 4.72 2.02 5.70
N VAL A 414 5.87 1.70 5.11
CA VAL A 414 6.00 1.24 3.73
C VAL A 414 6.77 -0.07 3.74
N ASN A 415 6.09 -1.11 3.32
CA ASN A 415 6.58 -2.46 3.35
C ASN A 415 6.22 -3.13 2.02
N PHE A 416 7.15 -3.88 1.43
CA PHE A 416 6.96 -4.65 0.21
C PHE A 416 6.78 -6.13 0.61
N GLY A 417 5.53 -6.50 0.96
CA GLY A 417 5.29 -7.63 1.85
C GLY A 417 5.12 -9.00 1.23
N TRP A 418 4.38 -9.13 0.13
CA TRP A 418 3.84 -10.43 -0.25
C TRP A 418 4.60 -11.15 -1.36
N ILE A 419 5.03 -10.44 -2.38
CA ILE A 419 5.92 -10.98 -3.38
C ILE A 419 7.34 -10.65 -2.93
N ARG A 420 7.86 -11.41 -1.97
CA ARG A 420 9.20 -11.29 -1.38
C ARG A 420 10.22 -10.79 -2.40
N ASN A 421 10.34 -9.50 -2.50
CA ASN A 421 11.28 -8.89 -3.40
C ASN A 421 12.54 -8.56 -2.61
N ASP A 422 13.30 -9.61 -2.35
CA ASP A 422 14.56 -9.50 -1.65
C ASP A 422 15.49 -8.54 -2.40
N GLY A 423 15.68 -7.34 -1.87
CA GLY A 423 16.68 -6.40 -2.35
C GLY A 423 16.21 -5.27 -3.24
N ILE A 424 14.96 -4.77 -3.09
CA ILE A 424 14.54 -3.60 -3.83
C ILE A 424 14.92 -2.30 -3.13
N ARG A 425 15.67 -1.55 -3.87
CA ARG A 425 16.36 -0.30 -3.61
C ARG A 425 15.50 0.94 -3.86
N SER A 426 14.19 0.86 -3.69
CA SER A 426 13.24 1.96 -3.92
C SER A 426 13.49 3.18 -3.03
N SER A 427 14.31 3.00 -2.02
CA SER A 427 14.59 3.97 -0.97
C SER A 427 15.10 5.35 -1.40
N ARG A 428 15.75 5.48 -2.57
CA ARG A 428 16.21 6.79 -3.07
C ARG A 428 15.08 7.67 -3.62
N CYS A 429 14.03 7.07 -4.09
CA CYS A 429 12.90 7.79 -4.68
C CYS A 429 12.07 8.52 -3.63
N TYR A 430 11.99 7.97 -2.40
CA TYR A 430 11.25 8.58 -1.30
C TYR A 430 11.92 9.84 -0.75
N ARG A 431 13.25 9.94 -0.77
CA ARG A 431 14.01 11.06 -0.23
C ARG A 431 13.56 12.43 -0.74
N ARG A 432 13.13 12.52 -1.96
CA ARG A 432 12.78 13.79 -2.62
C ARG A 432 11.34 14.21 -2.36
N TYR A 433 10.48 13.24 -2.01
CA TYR A 433 9.05 13.48 -1.87
C TYR A 433 8.65 13.92 -0.46
N PHE A 434 9.34 13.44 0.57
CA PHE A 434 9.12 13.84 1.97
C PHE A 434 9.78 15.17 2.35
N ARG A 435 9.96 16.08 1.41
CA ARG A 435 10.48 17.42 1.66
C ARG A 435 9.44 18.38 2.23
N SER A 436 8.78 18.00 3.30
CA SER A 436 8.35 19.00 4.27
C SER A 436 9.53 19.23 5.20
N PRO A 437 9.88 20.48 5.54
CA PRO A 437 10.90 20.73 6.55
C PRO A 437 10.53 19.98 7.84
N GLY A 438 11.40 19.07 8.32
CA GLY A 438 11.15 18.26 9.50
C GLY A 438 10.64 16.83 9.29
N SER A 439 10.46 16.35 8.07
CA SER A 439 10.10 14.94 7.83
C SER A 439 11.29 14.01 7.98
N TYR A 440 11.09 12.89 8.66
CA TYR A 440 12.09 11.83 8.87
C TYR A 440 11.65 10.56 8.13
N CYS A 441 12.61 9.85 7.55
CA CYS A 441 12.41 8.53 6.97
C CYS A 441 13.43 7.57 7.57
N MET A 442 12.95 6.49 8.16
CA MET A 442 13.79 5.41 8.67
C MET A 442 13.81 4.27 7.67
N ARG A 443 15.00 3.79 7.33
CA ARG A 443 15.21 2.67 6.42
C ARG A 443 15.98 1.58 7.09
N ILE A 444 15.52 0.36 6.92
CA ILE A 444 16.15 -0.83 7.46
C ILE A 444 16.39 -1.82 6.32
N TYR A 445 17.61 -2.31 6.22
CA TYR A 445 18.05 -3.25 5.18
C TYR A 445 18.57 -4.55 5.81
N GLY A 446 18.37 -5.68 5.13
CA GLY A 446 19.00 -6.96 5.46
C GLY A 446 20.46 -7.03 4.96
N GLY A 447 21.37 -7.52 5.80
CA GLY A 447 22.83 -7.31 5.71
C GLY A 447 23.63 -7.96 4.58
N TRP A 448 23.08 -8.84 3.74
CA TRP A 448 23.88 -9.58 2.75
C TRP A 448 24.02 -8.91 1.38
N ARG A 449 23.27 -7.86 1.08
CA ARG A 449 23.23 -7.26 -0.27
C ARG A 449 23.75 -5.82 -0.35
N PHE A 450 24.20 -5.29 0.76
CA PHE A 450 24.68 -3.90 0.82
C PHE A 450 26.03 -3.70 0.11
N ALA A 451 26.93 -4.69 0.19
CA ALA A 451 28.28 -4.61 -0.37
C ALA A 451 28.31 -4.53 -1.90
N ASP A 452 27.40 -5.23 -2.58
CA ASP A 452 27.37 -5.27 -4.06
C ASP A 452 26.88 -3.96 -4.70
N GLU A 453 26.25 -3.08 -3.93
CA GLU A 453 25.68 -1.82 -4.42
C GLU A 453 26.51 -0.58 -4.14
N TYR A 454 27.31 -0.60 -3.11
CA TYR A 454 28.21 0.53 -2.84
C TYR A 454 29.18 0.74 -4.01
N SER A 455 29.63 -0.31 -4.65
CA SER A 455 30.47 -0.23 -5.86
C SER A 455 29.77 0.43 -7.06
N ARG A 456 28.43 0.41 -7.11
CA ARG A 456 27.62 1.03 -8.18
C ARG A 456 27.12 2.44 -7.83
N ILE A 457 27.28 2.87 -6.57
CA ILE A 457 26.77 4.16 -6.06
C ILE A 457 27.79 5.30 -6.19
N GLY A 458 29.05 4.99 -6.44
CA GLY A 458 30.20 5.93 -6.40
C GLY A 458 30.11 7.25 -7.17
N ASN A 459 29.08 7.52 -7.96
CA ASN A 459 29.02 8.67 -8.86
C ASN A 459 27.85 9.65 -8.63
N TYR A 460 27.33 9.79 -7.42
CA TYR A 460 26.31 10.80 -7.13
C TYR A 460 26.72 11.80 -6.04
N HIS A 461 27.63 12.69 -6.36
CA HIS A 461 27.79 13.98 -5.67
C HIS A 461 26.87 15.00 -6.34
N GLY A 462 25.89 15.55 -5.62
CA GLY A 462 25.15 16.70 -6.11
C GLY A 462 23.73 16.97 -5.65
N ALA A 463 23.26 16.45 -4.52
CA ALA A 463 22.01 16.96 -3.95
C ALA A 463 22.13 17.09 -2.43
N LYS A 464 22.29 18.32 -1.95
CA LYS A 464 22.18 18.63 -0.52
C LYS A 464 20.73 18.37 -0.07
N SER A 465 20.50 17.34 0.73
CA SER A 465 19.23 17.09 1.41
C SER A 465 19.30 17.60 2.85
N THR A 466 18.30 18.34 3.28
CA THR A 466 18.14 18.83 4.65
C THR A 466 17.40 17.85 5.55
N GLY A 467 17.11 16.63 5.10
CA GLY A 467 16.49 15.57 5.88
C GLY A 467 17.52 14.66 6.55
N LYS A 468 17.26 14.22 7.77
CA LYS A 468 18.07 13.21 8.48
C LYS A 468 17.59 11.80 8.07
N ASP A 469 18.47 11.01 7.47
CA ASP A 469 18.25 9.60 7.20
C ASP A 469 19.02 8.78 8.25
N TYR A 470 18.38 7.79 8.81
CA TYR A 470 19.01 6.83 9.72
C TYR A 470 19.13 5.48 9.01
N PHE A 471 20.32 4.90 9.05
CA PHE A 471 20.62 3.61 8.44
C PHE A 471 20.93 2.60 9.53
N ILE A 472 20.39 1.40 9.41
CA ILE A 472 20.73 0.26 10.25
C ILE A 472 21.23 -0.84 9.32
N GLU A 473 22.48 -1.23 9.50
CA GLU A 473 23.09 -2.42 8.88
C GLU A 473 23.03 -3.58 9.86
N GLN A 474 22.73 -4.77 9.37
CA GLN A 474 22.90 -6.04 10.09
C GLN A 474 24.26 -6.65 9.80
#